data_63c46c18250d635d7f1ab8ebb393e83c
#
_entry.id   63c46c18250d635d7f1ab8ebb393e83c
#
_cell.length_a   1.000
_cell.length_b   1.000
_cell.length_c   1.000
_cell.angle_alpha   90.00
_cell.angle_beta   90.00
_cell.angle_gamma   90.00
#
_symmetry.space_group_name_H-M   'P 1'
#
loop_
_entity.id
_entity.type
_entity.pdbx_description
1 polymer ?
#
loop_
_entity_poly.entity_id
_entity_poly.type
_entity_poly.pdbx_seq_one_letter_code
_entity_poly.pdbx_strand_id
1 'polypeptide(L)'
;MKILVSGATGFIGLPLLHKLVEKGHEILALTRTPHKDFKSITFLKADLSHPMTYSEIVSAFKPEVVIHLAWEGIPNFSFENSKNNLNNSLNFFSYLISLGCCKKFIVSGSCFEFNNFNGECLESDQGIPKDHFTWAKHSLLSWLKLECKNAGIQFGWLRIFYVYGPRQITTGDMATVIG
;
A
#
# COMPACT_ATOMS: atom_id res chain seq x y z
N MET A 1 9.27 -8.51 14.54
CA MET A 1 7.88 -8.04 14.42
C MET A 1 7.20 -8.83 13.33
N LYS A 2 5.89 -8.99 13.44
CA LYS A 2 5.03 -9.59 12.42
C LYS A 2 4.53 -8.48 11.48
N ILE A 3 4.92 -8.54 10.22
CA ILE A 3 4.62 -7.51 9.23
C ILE A 3 3.76 -8.09 8.11
N LEU A 4 2.62 -7.46 7.86
CA LEU A 4 1.75 -7.75 6.73
C LEU A 4 2.07 -6.78 5.59
N VAL A 5 2.33 -7.30 4.40
CA VAL A 5 2.63 -6.46 3.23
C VAL A 5 1.65 -6.77 2.10
N SER A 6 0.88 -5.79 1.66
CA SER A 6 0.07 -5.89 0.44
C SER A 6 0.78 -5.21 -0.74
N GLY A 7 0.56 -5.70 -1.96
CA GLY A 7 1.36 -5.27 -3.11
C GLY A 7 2.81 -5.75 -3.03
N ALA A 8 3.01 -6.84 -2.31
CA ALA A 8 4.31 -7.37 -1.91
C ALA A 8 5.21 -7.76 -3.09
N THR A 9 4.65 -8.20 -4.21
CA THR A 9 5.37 -8.63 -5.42
C THR A 9 5.50 -7.54 -6.47
N GLY A 10 5.03 -6.33 -6.16
CA GLY A 10 5.19 -5.16 -7.01
C GLY A 10 6.62 -4.63 -7.04
N PHE A 11 6.84 -3.60 -7.87
CA PHE A 11 8.15 -2.98 -8.09
C PHE A 11 8.82 -2.50 -6.79
N ILE A 12 8.06 -1.86 -5.90
CA ILE A 12 8.55 -1.42 -4.58
C ILE A 12 8.51 -2.56 -3.55
N GLY A 13 7.46 -3.39 -3.61
CA GLY A 13 7.21 -4.42 -2.59
C GLY A 13 8.31 -5.46 -2.52
N LEU A 14 8.73 -6.00 -3.64
CA LEU A 14 9.69 -7.10 -3.66
C LEU A 14 11.07 -6.73 -3.10
N PRO A 15 11.71 -5.60 -3.47
CA PRO A 15 12.92 -5.13 -2.79
C PRO A 15 12.72 -4.88 -1.29
N LEU A 16 11.55 -4.36 -0.90
CA LEU A 16 11.22 -4.13 0.50
C LEU A 16 11.19 -5.42 1.30
N LEU A 17 10.58 -6.50 0.77
CA LEU A 17 10.55 -7.80 1.45
C LEU A 17 11.94 -8.28 1.81
N HIS A 18 12.92 -8.18 0.88
CA HIS A 18 14.31 -8.57 1.14
C HIS A 18 14.89 -7.77 2.31
N LYS A 19 14.68 -6.47 2.33
CA LYS A 19 15.17 -5.61 3.43
C LYS A 19 14.52 -5.91 4.77
N LEU A 20 13.25 -6.24 4.79
CA LEU A 20 12.54 -6.62 6.02
C LEU A 20 13.05 -7.95 6.57
N VAL A 21 13.35 -8.93 5.71
CA VAL A 21 13.95 -10.21 6.11
C VAL A 21 15.36 -9.99 6.68
N GLU A 22 16.19 -9.18 6.02
CA GLU A 22 17.53 -8.83 6.53
C GLU A 22 17.48 -8.21 7.94
N LYS A 23 16.38 -7.53 8.28
CA LYS A 23 16.12 -6.96 9.62
C LYS A 23 15.49 -7.94 10.61
N GLY A 24 15.31 -9.21 10.22
CA GLY A 24 14.80 -10.26 11.11
C GLY A 24 13.29 -10.17 11.38
N HIS A 25 12.50 -9.66 10.45
CA HIS A 25 11.04 -9.62 10.57
C HIS A 25 10.41 -10.90 10.01
N GLU A 26 9.28 -11.29 10.59
CA GLU A 26 8.39 -12.33 10.08
C GLU A 26 7.35 -11.64 9.17
N ILE A 27 7.19 -12.13 7.94
CA ILE A 27 6.43 -11.41 6.91
C ILE A 27 5.32 -12.30 6.34
N LEU A 28 4.11 -11.76 6.33
CA LEU A 28 3.00 -12.27 5.54
C LEU A 28 2.81 -11.35 4.32
N ALA A 29 3.11 -11.87 3.14
CA ALA A 29 3.10 -11.14 1.87
C ALA A 29 1.84 -11.46 1.07
N LEU A 30 0.91 -10.50 0.95
CA LEU A 30 -0.29 -10.69 0.12
C LEU A 30 0.05 -10.45 -1.35
N THR A 31 -0.32 -11.41 -2.19
CA THR A 31 -0.08 -11.38 -3.64
C THR A 31 -1.22 -12.04 -4.39
N ARG A 32 -1.53 -11.56 -5.61
CA ARG A 32 -2.52 -12.20 -6.49
C ARG A 32 -1.96 -13.41 -7.24
N THR A 33 -0.66 -13.40 -7.51
CA THR A 33 0.05 -14.51 -8.17
C THR A 33 0.75 -15.38 -7.16
N PRO A 34 0.69 -16.71 -7.30
CA PRO A 34 1.43 -17.60 -6.40
C PRO A 34 2.93 -17.35 -6.46
N HIS A 35 3.54 -17.29 -5.29
CA HIS A 35 4.98 -17.26 -5.11
C HIS A 35 5.41 -18.37 -4.16
N LYS A 36 6.63 -18.86 -4.31
CA LYS A 36 7.20 -19.81 -3.35
C LYS A 36 7.65 -19.06 -2.10
N ASP A 37 7.37 -19.63 -0.95
CA ASP A 37 7.85 -19.10 0.33
C ASP A 37 9.37 -19.01 0.34
N PHE A 38 9.87 -17.99 1.00
CA PHE A 38 11.29 -17.71 1.06
C PHE A 38 11.69 -17.33 2.49
N LYS A 39 12.41 -18.22 3.17
CA LYS A 39 12.87 -18.02 4.57
C LYS A 39 11.73 -17.56 5.48
N SER A 40 11.78 -16.30 5.93
CA SER A 40 10.80 -15.69 6.85
C SER A 40 9.64 -15.00 6.14
N ILE A 41 9.41 -15.26 4.84
CA ILE A 41 8.28 -14.72 4.07
C ILE A 41 7.33 -15.86 3.74
N THR A 42 6.11 -15.73 4.22
CA THR A 42 4.97 -16.55 3.79
C THR A 42 4.19 -15.77 2.74
N PHE A 43 4.06 -16.32 1.52
CA PHE A 43 3.25 -15.72 0.47
C PHE A 43 1.83 -16.26 0.51
N LEU A 44 0.88 -15.38 0.71
CA LEU A 44 -0.54 -15.70 0.66
C LEU A 44 -1.15 -15.20 -0.64
N LYS A 45 -1.71 -16.12 -1.44
CA LYS A 45 -2.52 -15.73 -2.59
C LYS A 45 -3.81 -15.08 -2.08
N ALA A 46 -3.95 -13.80 -2.30
CA ALA A 46 -5.03 -12.99 -1.77
C ALA A 46 -5.46 -11.91 -2.77
N ASP A 47 -6.75 -11.64 -2.76
CA ASP A 47 -7.37 -10.55 -3.51
C ASP A 47 -8.08 -9.64 -2.51
N LEU A 48 -7.71 -8.35 -2.47
CA LEU A 48 -8.27 -7.41 -1.51
C LEU A 48 -9.78 -7.15 -1.73
N SER A 49 -10.29 -7.41 -2.92
CA SER A 49 -11.73 -7.35 -3.21
C SER A 49 -12.51 -8.55 -2.62
N HIS A 50 -11.79 -9.60 -2.19
CA HIS A 50 -12.37 -10.83 -1.66
C HIS A 50 -11.79 -11.16 -0.29
N PRO A 51 -12.32 -10.57 0.81
CA PRO A 51 -11.77 -10.73 2.17
C PRO A 51 -11.61 -12.20 2.61
N MET A 52 -12.48 -13.10 2.16
CA MET A 52 -12.38 -14.53 2.47
C MET A 52 -11.07 -15.16 2.01
N THR A 53 -10.35 -14.56 1.06
CA THR A 53 -9.07 -15.08 0.57
C THR A 53 -7.90 -14.84 1.53
N TYR A 54 -8.06 -13.96 2.53
CA TYR A 54 -6.97 -13.61 3.43
C TYR A 54 -7.35 -13.51 4.91
N SER A 55 -8.63 -13.29 5.25
CA SER A 55 -9.02 -12.92 6.62
C SER A 55 -8.62 -13.94 7.67
N GLU A 56 -8.84 -15.22 7.46
CA GLU A 56 -8.51 -16.27 8.43
C GLU A 56 -7.00 -16.30 8.72
N ILE A 57 -6.18 -16.32 7.66
CA ILE A 57 -4.71 -16.41 7.79
C ILE A 57 -4.14 -15.12 8.39
N VAL A 58 -4.64 -13.95 8.00
CA VAL A 58 -4.22 -12.66 8.57
C VAL A 58 -4.60 -12.57 10.05
N SER A 59 -5.79 -13.03 10.44
CA SER A 59 -6.21 -13.09 11.84
C SER A 59 -5.30 -14.02 12.68
N ALA A 60 -4.96 -15.18 12.15
CA ALA A 60 -4.04 -16.12 12.81
C ALA A 60 -2.60 -15.56 12.89
N PHE A 61 -2.16 -14.86 11.86
CA PHE A 61 -0.84 -14.21 11.82
C PHE A 61 -0.70 -13.08 12.83
N LYS A 62 -1.77 -12.32 13.12
CA LYS A 62 -1.80 -11.18 14.07
C LYS A 62 -0.73 -10.13 13.74
N PRO A 63 -0.82 -9.43 12.62
CA PRO A 63 0.18 -8.46 12.21
C PRO A 63 0.28 -7.29 13.20
N GLU A 64 1.49 -6.92 13.55
CA GLU A 64 1.78 -5.73 14.37
C GLU A 64 1.93 -4.48 13.48
N VAL A 65 2.50 -4.66 12.29
CA VAL A 65 2.73 -3.58 11.31
C VAL A 65 2.13 -3.99 9.97
N VAL A 66 1.45 -3.07 9.33
CA VAL A 66 0.91 -3.26 7.99
C VAL A 66 1.56 -2.27 7.03
N ILE A 67 2.09 -2.76 5.92
CA ILE A 67 2.62 -1.94 4.83
C ILE A 67 1.74 -2.18 3.61
N HIS A 68 0.99 -1.14 3.21
CA HIS A 68 0.04 -1.23 2.10
C HIS A 68 0.58 -0.50 0.88
N LEU A 69 1.04 -1.30 -0.10
CA LEU A 69 1.56 -0.82 -1.38
C LEU A 69 0.64 -1.20 -2.55
N ALA A 70 -0.42 -1.98 -2.28
CA ALA A 70 -1.33 -2.44 -3.30
C ALA A 70 -2.15 -1.28 -3.86
N TRP A 71 -2.13 -1.15 -5.18
CA TRP A 71 -3.03 -0.32 -5.98
C TRP A 71 -3.07 -0.90 -7.39
N GLU A 72 -4.26 -1.15 -7.89
CA GLU A 72 -4.42 -1.83 -9.17
C GLU A 72 -4.58 -0.85 -10.32
N GLY A 73 -4.16 -1.29 -11.50
CA GLY A 73 -4.48 -0.68 -12.77
C GLY A 73 -3.71 0.60 -13.12
N ILE A 74 -2.64 0.97 -12.38
CA ILE A 74 -1.79 2.10 -12.79
C ILE A 74 -1.20 1.83 -14.18
N PRO A 75 -1.27 2.79 -15.12
CA PRO A 75 -1.68 4.20 -14.98
C PRO A 75 -3.16 4.50 -15.29
N ASN A 76 -4.06 3.56 -15.21
CA ASN A 76 -5.49 3.81 -15.42
C ASN A 76 -6.11 4.55 -14.22
N PHE A 77 -6.29 5.86 -14.36
CA PHE A 77 -6.86 6.75 -13.32
C PHE A 77 -8.36 7.00 -13.50
N SER A 78 -9.07 6.10 -14.17
CA SER A 78 -10.53 6.21 -14.35
C SER A 78 -11.26 6.19 -13.00
N PHE A 79 -12.48 6.73 -12.99
CA PHE A 79 -13.34 6.73 -11.81
C PHE A 79 -13.57 5.31 -11.26
N GLU A 80 -13.93 4.38 -12.13
CA GLU A 80 -14.25 3.01 -11.72
C GLU A 80 -13.04 2.31 -11.07
N ASN A 81 -11.86 2.41 -11.70
CA ASN A 81 -10.65 1.83 -11.15
C ASN A 81 -10.26 2.46 -9.81
N SER A 82 -10.32 3.79 -9.71
CA SER A 82 -9.98 4.52 -8.49
C SER A 82 -10.96 4.23 -7.35
N LYS A 83 -12.26 4.18 -7.63
CA LYS A 83 -13.32 3.82 -6.69
C LYS A 83 -13.16 2.39 -6.17
N ASN A 84 -12.86 1.42 -7.05
CA ASN A 84 -12.66 0.03 -6.65
C ASN A 84 -11.45 -0.12 -5.74
N ASN A 85 -10.32 0.52 -6.05
CA ASN A 85 -9.14 0.54 -5.19
C ASN A 85 -9.43 1.17 -3.83
N LEU A 86 -10.18 2.28 -3.79
CA LEU A 86 -10.60 2.91 -2.55
C LEU A 86 -11.44 1.96 -1.70
N ASN A 87 -12.49 1.38 -2.28
CA ASN A 87 -13.40 0.47 -1.57
C ASN A 87 -12.65 -0.76 -1.01
N ASN A 88 -11.78 -1.36 -1.81
CA ASN A 88 -10.98 -2.50 -1.39
C ASN A 88 -10.04 -2.13 -0.24
N SER A 89 -9.42 -0.94 -0.30
CA SER A 89 -8.55 -0.44 0.78
C SER A 89 -9.34 -0.14 2.06
N LEU A 90 -10.51 0.49 1.95
CA LEU A 90 -11.37 0.77 3.10
C LEU A 90 -11.79 -0.53 3.81
N ASN A 91 -12.27 -1.52 3.06
CA ASN A 91 -12.65 -2.82 3.61
C ASN A 91 -11.47 -3.54 4.27
N PHE A 92 -10.32 -3.53 3.61
CA PHE A 92 -9.09 -4.14 4.13
C PHE A 92 -8.64 -3.51 5.46
N PHE A 93 -8.59 -2.19 5.54
CA PHE A 93 -8.19 -1.51 6.77
C PHE A 93 -9.25 -1.58 7.86
N SER A 94 -10.54 -1.51 7.53
CA SER A 94 -11.62 -1.74 8.51
C SER A 94 -11.48 -3.10 9.17
N TYR A 95 -11.21 -4.13 8.38
CA TYR A 95 -10.94 -5.48 8.89
C TYR A 95 -9.69 -5.51 9.80
N LEU A 96 -8.57 -4.92 9.37
CA LEU A 96 -7.34 -4.90 10.16
C LEU A 96 -7.50 -4.16 11.50
N ILE A 97 -8.23 -3.06 11.51
CA ILE A 97 -8.56 -2.30 12.73
C ILE A 97 -9.40 -3.17 13.68
N SER A 98 -10.37 -3.92 13.17
CA SER A 98 -11.22 -4.79 13.99
C SER A 98 -10.47 -5.94 14.66
N LEU A 99 -9.30 -6.33 14.14
CA LEU A 99 -8.44 -7.35 14.78
C LEU A 99 -7.81 -6.88 16.09
N GLY A 100 -7.66 -5.57 16.31
CA GLY A 100 -7.10 -4.99 17.53
C GLY A 100 -5.63 -5.31 17.81
N CYS A 101 -4.91 -5.94 16.89
CA CYS A 101 -3.50 -6.32 17.08
C CYS A 101 -2.50 -5.40 16.36
N CYS A 102 -2.98 -4.60 15.41
CA CYS A 102 -2.13 -3.71 14.62
C CYS A 102 -1.70 -2.49 15.44
N LYS A 103 -0.41 -2.18 15.41
CA LYS A 103 0.20 -1.03 16.10
C LYS A 103 0.56 0.10 15.13
N LYS A 104 0.80 -0.23 13.85
CA LYS A 104 1.25 0.75 12.87
C LYS A 104 0.80 0.40 11.46
N PHE A 105 0.28 1.41 10.75
CA PHE A 105 0.01 1.37 9.32
C PHE A 105 0.97 2.28 8.56
N ILE A 106 1.57 1.77 7.48
CA ILE A 106 2.38 2.52 6.52
C ILE A 106 1.73 2.33 5.15
N VAL A 107 1.27 3.40 4.54
CA VAL A 107 0.44 3.34 3.33
C VAL A 107 1.04 4.19 2.22
N SER A 108 1.07 3.65 1.02
CA SER A 108 1.54 4.37 -0.16
C SER A 108 0.53 5.42 -0.61
N GLY A 109 0.93 6.68 -0.54
CA GLY A 109 0.36 7.80 -1.25
C GLY A 109 1.07 8.01 -2.59
N SER A 110 0.91 9.19 -3.18
CA SER A 110 1.49 9.57 -4.46
C SER A 110 1.94 11.02 -4.47
N CYS A 111 3.01 11.32 -5.20
CA CYS A 111 3.39 12.70 -5.49
C CYS A 111 2.30 13.47 -6.27
N PHE A 112 1.42 12.78 -6.96
CA PHE A 112 0.28 13.42 -7.66
C PHE A 112 -0.74 14.09 -6.71
N GLU A 113 -0.63 13.84 -5.41
CA GLU A 113 -1.41 14.54 -4.39
C GLU A 113 -0.96 16.00 -4.19
N PHE A 114 0.25 16.35 -4.59
CA PHE A 114 0.70 17.74 -4.59
C PHE A 114 0.11 18.53 -5.76
N ASN A 115 -0.38 19.73 -5.50
CA ASN A 115 -1.00 20.57 -6.51
C ASN A 115 -0.04 21.52 -7.22
N ASN A 116 1.02 21.93 -6.55
CA ASN A 116 2.02 22.85 -7.06
C ASN A 116 3.40 22.18 -7.12
N PHE A 117 3.90 21.99 -8.33
CA PHE A 117 5.27 21.53 -8.57
C PHE A 117 6.20 22.72 -8.83
N ASN A 118 6.18 23.72 -7.96
CA ASN A 118 7.10 24.88 -8.05
C ASN A 118 8.51 24.54 -7.54
N GLY A 119 8.84 23.23 -7.48
CA GLY A 119 10.15 22.75 -7.03
C GLY A 119 10.23 22.39 -5.54
N GLU A 120 9.37 22.94 -4.70
CA GLU A 120 9.28 22.61 -3.28
C GLU A 120 7.96 21.92 -2.96
N CYS A 121 8.03 20.78 -2.25
CA CYS A 121 6.88 20.05 -1.73
C CYS A 121 7.09 19.82 -0.23
N LEU A 122 6.23 20.37 0.59
CA LEU A 122 6.27 20.20 2.04
C LEU A 122 5.35 19.05 2.47
N GLU A 123 5.70 18.33 3.53
CA GLU A 123 4.83 17.28 4.09
C GLU A 123 3.49 17.83 4.57
N SER A 124 3.46 19.10 4.98
CA SER A 124 2.27 19.83 5.41
C SER A 124 1.34 20.24 4.26
N ASP A 125 1.81 20.18 3.02
CA ASP A 125 1.01 20.59 1.87
C ASP A 125 -0.23 19.70 1.75
N GLN A 126 -1.38 20.35 1.79
CA GLN A 126 -2.66 19.70 1.56
C GLN A 126 -3.00 19.86 0.08
N GLY A 127 -2.86 18.75 -0.66
CA GLY A 127 -3.29 18.74 -2.04
C GLY A 127 -4.82 18.81 -2.16
N ILE A 128 -5.30 19.32 -3.27
CA ILE A 128 -6.71 19.23 -3.66
C ILE A 128 -6.81 18.15 -4.74
N PRO A 129 -7.74 17.20 -4.63
CA PRO A 129 -7.95 16.19 -5.67
C PRO A 129 -8.20 16.84 -7.04
N LYS A 130 -7.42 16.45 -8.04
CA LYS A 130 -7.52 16.97 -9.42
C LYS A 130 -8.03 15.93 -10.43
N ASP A 131 -8.08 14.67 -10.00
CA ASP A 131 -8.58 13.55 -10.77
C ASP A 131 -9.13 12.46 -9.82
N HIS A 132 -9.71 11.39 -10.38
CA HIS A 132 -10.31 10.33 -9.60
C HIS A 132 -9.29 9.54 -8.77
N PHE A 133 -8.05 9.42 -9.26
CA PHE A 133 -6.98 8.75 -8.53
C PHE A 133 -6.58 9.53 -7.27
N THR A 134 -6.31 10.83 -7.42
CA THR A 134 -5.95 11.68 -6.29
C THR A 134 -7.12 11.86 -5.33
N TRP A 135 -8.36 11.92 -5.84
CA TRP A 135 -9.57 11.87 -5.00
C TRP A 135 -9.62 10.61 -4.14
N ALA A 136 -9.41 9.44 -4.74
CA ALA A 136 -9.45 8.18 -4.00
C ALA A 136 -8.33 8.09 -2.94
N LYS A 137 -7.11 8.54 -3.28
CA LYS A 137 -5.99 8.61 -2.33
C LYS A 137 -6.27 9.57 -1.18
N HIS A 138 -6.81 10.75 -1.45
CA HIS A 138 -7.19 11.72 -0.41
C HIS A 138 -8.31 11.20 0.50
N SER A 139 -9.30 10.53 -0.07
CA SER A 139 -10.41 9.93 0.69
C SER A 139 -9.88 8.86 1.65
N LEU A 140 -9.02 7.98 1.16
CA LEU A 140 -8.38 6.95 1.99
C LEU A 140 -7.50 7.55 3.08
N LEU A 141 -6.68 8.56 2.75
CA LEU A 141 -5.83 9.28 3.70
C LEU A 141 -6.65 9.91 4.83
N SER A 142 -7.71 10.63 4.48
CA SER A 142 -8.57 11.32 5.44
C SER A 142 -9.25 10.33 6.39
N TRP A 143 -9.79 9.25 5.85
CA TRP A 143 -10.43 8.20 6.62
C TRP A 143 -9.43 7.50 7.55
N LEU A 144 -8.25 7.09 7.05
CA LEU A 144 -7.23 6.43 7.85
C LEU A 144 -6.67 7.32 8.97
N LYS A 145 -6.51 8.62 8.74
CA LYS A 145 -6.12 9.57 9.80
C LYS A 145 -7.11 9.55 10.96
N LEU A 146 -8.41 9.52 10.67
CA LEU A 146 -9.46 9.46 11.67
C LEU A 146 -9.46 8.12 12.42
N GLU A 147 -9.52 7.02 11.67
CA GLU A 147 -9.64 5.67 12.25
C GLU A 147 -8.40 5.27 13.06
N CYS A 148 -7.19 5.55 12.54
CA CYS A 148 -5.97 5.26 13.26
C CYS A 148 -5.86 6.06 14.56
N LYS A 149 -6.29 7.33 14.56
CA LYS A 149 -6.37 8.15 15.78
C LYS A 149 -7.32 7.54 16.81
N ASN A 150 -8.50 7.12 16.37
CA ASN A 150 -9.51 6.51 17.24
C ASN A 150 -9.06 5.17 17.82
N ALA A 151 -8.35 4.36 17.03
CA ALA A 151 -7.85 3.05 17.41
C ALA A 151 -6.48 3.07 18.11
N GLY A 152 -5.83 4.22 18.25
CA GLY A 152 -4.49 4.34 18.83
C GLY A 152 -3.38 3.72 17.97
N ILE A 153 -3.59 3.63 16.65
CA ILE A 153 -2.66 3.06 15.69
C ILE A 153 -1.75 4.16 15.14
N GLN A 154 -0.43 3.94 15.15
CA GLN A 154 0.51 4.84 14.46
C GLN A 154 0.27 4.81 12.96
N PHE A 155 0.26 5.96 12.31
CA PHE A 155 -0.05 6.08 10.90
C PHE A 155 1.02 6.86 10.14
N GLY A 156 1.52 6.28 9.04
CA GLY A 156 2.43 6.91 8.10
C GLY A 156 1.86 6.85 6.67
N TRP A 157 1.76 8.02 6.02
CA TRP A 157 1.36 8.15 4.63
C TRP A 157 2.56 8.57 3.79
N LEU A 158 2.95 7.73 2.83
CA LEU A 158 4.15 7.92 2.02
C LEU A 158 3.76 8.45 0.63
N ARG A 159 3.86 9.73 0.38
CA ARG A 159 3.71 10.31 -0.95
C ARG A 159 4.92 9.94 -1.80
N ILE A 160 4.82 8.81 -2.48
CA ILE A 160 5.92 8.25 -3.27
C ILE A 160 6.07 9.08 -4.54
N PHE A 161 7.28 9.58 -4.77
CA PHE A 161 7.69 10.22 -6.01
C PHE A 161 8.09 9.17 -7.05
N TYR A 162 8.69 9.61 -8.15
CA TYR A 162 9.17 8.72 -9.20
C TYR A 162 10.27 7.80 -8.65
N VAL A 163 9.99 6.50 -8.67
CA VAL A 163 10.93 5.47 -8.24
C VAL A 163 11.51 4.76 -9.46
N TYR A 164 12.77 4.41 -9.39
CA TYR A 164 13.49 3.70 -10.44
C TYR A 164 14.35 2.59 -9.84
N GLY A 165 14.70 1.60 -10.66
CA GLY A 165 15.54 0.51 -10.20
C GLY A 165 15.48 -0.74 -11.09
N PRO A 166 16.19 -1.80 -10.71
CA PRO A 166 16.15 -3.07 -11.40
C PRO A 166 14.72 -3.61 -11.52
N ARG A 167 14.37 -4.20 -12.66
CA ARG A 167 13.04 -4.75 -12.99
C ARG A 167 11.95 -3.69 -13.27
N GLN A 168 12.34 -2.46 -13.53
CA GLN A 168 11.37 -1.49 -14.05
C GLN A 168 10.89 -1.99 -15.41
N ILE A 169 9.54 -2.03 -15.58
CA ILE A 169 8.95 -2.35 -16.88
C ILE A 169 9.18 -1.15 -17.79
N THR A 170 9.94 -1.36 -18.88
CA THR A 170 10.33 -0.29 -19.82
C THR A 170 9.30 0.02 -20.89
N THR A 171 8.04 -0.40 -20.70
CA THR A 171 6.96 -0.16 -21.66
C THR A 171 5.91 0.79 -21.08
N GLY A 172 5.65 1.89 -21.79
CA GLY A 172 4.66 2.92 -21.43
C GLY A 172 5.28 4.21 -20.88
N ASP A 173 4.45 5.23 -20.67
CA ASP A 173 4.85 6.60 -20.27
C ASP A 173 5.62 6.69 -18.93
N MET A 174 5.58 5.65 -18.13
CA MET A 174 6.33 5.56 -16.87
C MET A 174 7.78 5.04 -17.06
N ALA A 175 8.14 4.62 -18.28
CA ALA A 175 9.46 4.07 -18.58
C ALA A 175 10.55 5.14 -18.81
N THR A 176 10.14 6.40 -18.98
CA THR A 176 10.97 7.46 -19.57
C THR A 176 11.74 8.29 -18.55
N VAL A 177 11.79 7.92 -17.28
CA VAL A 177 12.42 8.77 -16.25
C VAL A 177 13.93 8.61 -16.17
N ILE A 178 14.50 7.60 -16.85
CA ILE A 178 15.96 7.44 -16.95
C ILE A 178 16.29 6.95 -18.36
N GLY A 179 16.49 7.86 -19.28
CA GLY A 179 17.20 7.66 -20.54
C GLY A 179 18.65 8.09 -20.36
#